data_ca2d6e0315e48e6265a033b100f9fef6
#
_entry.id   ca2d6e0315e48e6265a033b100f9fef6
#
_cell.length_a   1.000
_cell.length_b   1.000
_cell.length_c   1.000
_cell.angle_alpha   90.00
_cell.angle_beta   90.00
_cell.angle_gamma   90.00
#
_symmetry.space_group_name_H-M   'P 1'
#
loop_
_entity.id
_entity.type
_entity.pdbx_description
1 polymer ?
#
loop_
_entity_poly.entity_id
_entity_poly.type
_entity_poly.pdbx_seq_one_letter_code
_entity_poly.pdbx_strand_id
1 'polypeptide(L)'
;RMILNDGNGTYGRVLKPETVAALSQNGLGALKTPGWTTSMPNLANSGDFFPGFSKSWAYTFQVNDTALPTGRPAGSLSWAGIANSFYWIDRQTGLGGMWNTQILPFLDVSSWPGYVNFETTVYQHLAR
;
A
#
# COMPACT_ATOMS: atom_id res chain seq x y z
N ARG A 1 1.63 -4.05 12.53
CA ARG A 1 1.79 -5.30 13.32
C ARG A 1 0.44 -6.01 13.49
N MET A 2 -0.57 -5.33 14.00
CA MET A 2 -1.89 -5.94 14.27
C MET A 2 -2.49 -6.62 13.02
N ILE A 3 -2.47 -5.98 11.86
CA ILE A 3 -2.97 -6.56 10.59
C ILE A 3 -2.14 -7.80 10.18
N LEU A 4 -0.82 -7.78 10.35
CA LEU A 4 0.06 -8.93 10.07
C LEU A 4 -0.16 -10.12 11.02
N ASN A 5 -0.67 -9.86 12.22
CA ASN A 5 -0.85 -10.86 13.28
C ASN A 5 -2.33 -11.20 13.51
N ASP A 6 -3.16 -11.13 12.47
CA ASP A 6 -4.60 -11.48 12.52
C ASP A 6 -5.35 -10.88 13.72
N GLY A 7 -5.09 -9.60 13.96
CA GLY A 7 -5.74 -8.82 15.01
C GLY A 7 -5.06 -8.82 16.37
N ASN A 8 -3.92 -9.52 16.52
CA ASN A 8 -3.15 -9.49 17.76
C ASN A 8 -2.19 -8.28 17.78
N GLY A 9 -2.32 -7.45 18.78
CA GLY A 9 -1.38 -6.39 19.11
C GLY A 9 -0.25 -6.89 20.05
N THR A 10 0.53 -5.94 20.55
CA THR A 10 1.63 -6.25 21.48
C THR A 10 1.13 -6.75 22.83
N TYR A 11 0.00 -6.24 23.31
CA TYR A 11 -0.53 -6.48 24.65
C TYR A 11 -1.84 -7.28 24.64
N GLY A 12 -2.18 -7.90 23.52
CA GLY A 12 -3.39 -8.71 23.39
C GLY A 12 -4.12 -8.50 22.08
N ARG A 13 -5.24 -9.16 21.95
CA ARG A 13 -6.10 -9.07 20.78
C ARG A 13 -6.82 -7.73 20.71
N VAL A 14 -6.71 -7.05 19.56
CA VAL A 14 -7.37 -5.77 19.24
C VAL A 14 -8.58 -6.00 18.32
N LEU A 15 -8.42 -6.87 17.32
CA LEU A 15 -9.48 -7.25 16.37
C LEU A 15 -9.58 -8.76 16.30
N LYS A 16 -10.74 -9.25 15.91
CA LYS A 16 -10.93 -10.66 15.57
C LYS A 16 -10.28 -10.98 14.23
N PRO A 17 -9.80 -12.22 13.99
CA PRO A 17 -9.20 -12.62 12.71
C PRO A 17 -10.14 -12.39 11.52
N GLU A 18 -11.43 -12.70 11.67
CA GLU A 18 -12.44 -12.47 10.64
C GLU A 18 -12.63 -11.00 10.31
N THR A 19 -12.46 -10.10 11.28
CA THR A 19 -12.48 -8.64 11.05
C THR A 19 -11.26 -8.21 10.24
N VAL A 20 -10.07 -8.71 10.56
CA VAL A 20 -8.85 -8.42 9.78
C VAL A 20 -8.97 -8.96 8.36
N ALA A 21 -9.54 -10.16 8.19
CA ALA A 21 -9.81 -10.72 6.87
C ALA A 21 -10.75 -9.82 6.05
N ALA A 22 -11.85 -9.37 6.64
CA ALA A 22 -12.79 -8.45 6.00
C ALA A 22 -12.15 -7.10 5.64
N LEU A 23 -11.31 -6.53 6.53
CA LEU A 23 -10.58 -5.27 6.29
C LEU A 23 -9.52 -5.39 5.18
N SER A 24 -9.14 -6.59 4.79
CA SER A 24 -8.05 -6.88 3.86
C SER A 24 -8.54 -7.37 2.48
N GLN A 25 -9.83 -7.48 2.27
CA GLN A 25 -10.42 -7.97 1.03
C GLN A 25 -11.00 -6.83 0.20
N ASN A 26 -11.03 -7.03 -1.14
CA ASN A 26 -11.69 -6.11 -2.05
C ASN A 26 -13.16 -5.89 -1.65
N GLY A 27 -13.49 -4.66 -1.24
CA GLY A 27 -14.84 -4.22 -0.90
C GLY A 27 -15.58 -3.51 -2.05
N LEU A 28 -14.91 -3.28 -3.19
CA LEU A 28 -15.48 -2.59 -4.36
C LEU A 28 -16.16 -3.54 -5.36
N GLY A 29 -16.07 -4.86 -5.15
CA GLY A 29 -16.56 -5.83 -6.13
C GLY A 29 -15.83 -5.73 -7.47
N ALA A 30 -16.56 -5.46 -8.55
CA ALA A 30 -15.99 -5.31 -9.89
C ALA A 30 -15.34 -3.94 -10.15
N LEU A 31 -15.57 -2.94 -9.29
CA LEU A 31 -14.99 -1.62 -9.44
C LEU A 31 -13.48 -1.63 -9.13
N LYS A 32 -12.75 -0.74 -9.80
CA LYS A 32 -11.30 -0.59 -9.63
C LYS A 32 -10.95 0.83 -9.23
N THR A 33 -9.79 0.99 -8.59
CA THR A 33 -9.24 2.32 -8.29
C THR A 33 -8.36 2.78 -9.44
N PRO A 34 -8.80 3.77 -10.25
CA PRO A 34 -7.97 4.37 -11.28
C PRO A 34 -6.96 5.33 -10.67
N GLY A 35 -6.11 5.88 -11.51
CA GLY A 35 -5.37 7.08 -11.18
C GLY A 35 -6.29 8.28 -10.92
N TRP A 36 -5.69 9.40 -10.56
CA TRP A 36 -6.41 10.65 -10.27
C TRP A 36 -5.85 11.82 -11.07
N THR A 37 -6.71 12.82 -11.27
CA THR A 37 -6.32 14.14 -11.78
C THR A 37 -6.44 15.14 -10.64
N THR A 38 -5.37 15.86 -10.34
CA THR A 38 -5.37 16.84 -9.27
C THR A 38 -6.09 18.13 -9.68
N SER A 39 -6.82 18.70 -8.73
CA SER A 39 -7.32 20.08 -8.81
C SER A 39 -6.42 21.07 -8.04
N MET A 40 -5.41 20.57 -7.31
CA MET A 40 -4.53 21.36 -6.45
C MET A 40 -3.04 21.01 -6.70
N PRO A 41 -2.45 21.46 -7.83
CA PRO A 41 -1.09 21.06 -8.21
C PRO A 41 0.01 21.46 -7.21
N ASN A 42 -0.22 22.46 -6.39
CA ASN A 42 0.70 22.83 -5.31
C ASN A 42 0.77 21.79 -4.18
N LEU A 43 -0.25 20.95 -4.04
CA LEU A 43 -0.34 19.94 -2.98
C LEU A 43 -0.13 18.52 -3.49
N ALA A 44 -0.56 18.23 -4.73
CA ALA A 44 -0.47 16.90 -5.29
C ALA A 44 -0.28 16.93 -6.81
N ASN A 45 0.54 16.06 -7.33
CA ASN A 45 0.60 15.74 -8.75
C ASN A 45 -0.55 14.79 -9.15
N SER A 46 -1.00 14.88 -10.40
CA SER A 46 -1.83 13.83 -10.99
C SER A 46 -1.02 12.56 -11.16
N GLY A 47 -1.65 11.40 -11.00
CA GLY A 47 -0.92 10.15 -11.17
C GLY A 47 -1.73 8.91 -10.87
N ASP A 48 -1.02 7.80 -10.86
CA ASP A 48 -1.51 6.48 -10.46
C ASP A 48 -0.35 5.71 -9.82
N PHE A 49 -0.66 4.95 -8.77
CA PHE A 49 0.31 4.02 -8.20
C PHE A 49 0.40 2.78 -9.10
N PHE A 50 1.58 2.50 -9.65
CA PHE A 50 1.81 1.36 -10.53
C PHE A 50 0.81 1.33 -11.71
N PRO A 51 0.90 2.27 -12.68
CA PRO A 51 0.04 2.30 -13.85
C PRO A 51 0.03 0.96 -14.59
N GLY A 52 -1.14 0.54 -15.07
CA GLY A 52 -1.32 -0.74 -15.76
C GLY A 52 -1.56 -1.95 -14.85
N PHE A 53 -1.40 -1.81 -13.54
CA PHE A 53 -1.71 -2.87 -12.57
C PHE A 53 -3.08 -2.66 -11.94
N SER A 54 -3.87 -3.73 -11.88
CA SER A 54 -5.21 -3.69 -11.30
C SER A 54 -5.16 -3.48 -9.80
N LYS A 55 -5.97 -2.54 -9.32
CA LYS A 55 -6.10 -2.17 -7.92
C LYS A 55 -7.57 -2.06 -7.54
N SER A 56 -7.89 -2.51 -6.34
CA SER A 56 -9.19 -2.35 -5.70
C SER A 56 -9.04 -1.64 -4.36
N TRP A 57 -10.10 -1.58 -3.59
CA TRP A 57 -10.08 -0.97 -2.26
C TRP A 57 -10.80 -1.86 -1.26
N ALA A 58 -10.16 -2.07 -0.11
CA ALA A 58 -10.78 -2.64 1.08
C ALA A 58 -11.42 -1.52 1.91
N TYR A 59 -11.72 -1.74 3.18
CA TYR A 59 -12.30 -0.68 4.02
C TYR A 59 -11.36 0.49 4.26
N THR A 60 -10.07 0.24 4.44
CA THR A 60 -9.08 1.27 4.82
C THR A 60 -7.82 1.23 3.98
N PHE A 61 -7.71 0.32 3.03
CA PHE A 61 -6.49 0.09 2.25
C PHE A 61 -6.79 -0.02 0.77
N GLN A 62 -5.89 0.48 -0.07
CA GLN A 62 -5.80 0.03 -1.44
C GLN A 62 -5.23 -1.39 -1.47
N VAL A 63 -5.79 -2.23 -2.32
CA VAL A 63 -5.37 -3.62 -2.53
C VAL A 63 -4.81 -3.74 -3.94
N ASN A 64 -3.59 -4.25 -4.10
CA ASN A 64 -3.12 -4.63 -5.43
C ASN A 64 -3.70 -6.01 -5.80
N ASP A 65 -4.50 -6.06 -6.86
CA ASP A 65 -5.19 -7.28 -7.30
C ASP A 65 -4.24 -8.29 -7.96
N THR A 66 -3.09 -7.81 -8.44
CA THR A 66 -2.03 -8.60 -9.08
C THR A 66 -0.69 -8.31 -8.42
N ALA A 67 0.29 -9.21 -8.58
CA ALA A 67 1.65 -8.95 -8.12
C ALA A 67 2.23 -7.70 -8.81
N LEU A 68 3.03 -6.93 -8.08
CA LEU A 68 3.63 -5.69 -8.57
C LEU A 68 5.09 -5.92 -9.01
N PRO A 69 5.64 -5.03 -9.86
CA PRO A 69 7.04 -5.15 -10.33
C PRO A 69 8.09 -5.11 -9.21
N THR A 70 7.74 -4.56 -8.06
CA THR A 70 8.59 -4.52 -6.85
C THR A 70 8.81 -5.90 -6.22
N GLY A 71 8.02 -6.90 -6.58
CA GLY A 71 7.97 -8.21 -5.93
C GLY A 71 6.85 -8.34 -4.90
N ARG A 72 6.12 -7.26 -4.61
CA ARG A 72 4.97 -7.28 -3.71
C ARG A 72 3.86 -8.18 -4.26
N PRO A 73 3.42 -9.22 -3.53
CA PRO A 73 2.42 -10.17 -4.03
C PRO A 73 1.03 -9.57 -4.13
N ALA A 74 0.18 -10.19 -4.94
CA ALA A 74 -1.25 -9.85 -5.02
C ALA A 74 -1.93 -9.96 -3.65
N GLY A 75 -2.92 -9.09 -3.40
CA GLY A 75 -3.65 -9.04 -2.14
C GLY A 75 -2.95 -8.26 -1.03
N SER A 76 -1.78 -7.68 -1.29
CA SER A 76 -1.12 -6.78 -0.34
C SER A 76 -1.88 -5.45 -0.23
N LEU A 77 -1.77 -4.85 0.95
CA LEU A 77 -2.47 -3.63 1.35
C LEU A 77 -1.51 -2.45 1.31
N SER A 78 -1.98 -1.28 0.91
CA SER A 78 -1.15 -0.07 0.89
C SER A 78 -2.00 1.19 0.95
N TRP A 79 -1.37 2.30 1.31
CA TRP A 79 -1.86 3.65 1.07
C TRP A 79 -0.73 4.67 1.28
N ALA A 80 -1.12 5.95 1.28
CA ALA A 80 -0.17 7.05 1.33
C ALA A 80 -0.71 8.25 2.11
N GLY A 81 0.19 9.19 2.42
CA GLY A 81 -0.08 10.51 2.99
C GLY A 81 0.47 11.63 2.13
N ILE A 82 -0.17 12.81 2.18
CA ILE A 82 0.07 13.97 1.32
C ILE A 82 1.54 14.45 1.27
N ALA A 83 2.30 14.22 2.34
CA ALA A 83 3.72 14.58 2.43
C ALA A 83 4.67 13.52 1.82
N ASN A 84 4.20 12.72 0.87
CA ASN A 84 4.92 11.60 0.27
C ASN A 84 5.34 10.52 1.26
N SER A 85 4.45 10.21 2.21
CA SER A 85 4.58 9.05 3.08
C SER A 85 3.81 7.91 2.45
N PHE A 86 4.46 6.75 2.28
CA PHE A 86 3.88 5.55 1.67
C PHE A 86 4.07 4.37 2.61
N TYR A 87 3.13 3.42 2.57
CA TYR A 87 3.28 2.17 3.29
C TYR A 87 2.65 1.00 2.55
N TRP A 88 3.13 -0.21 2.85
CA TRP A 88 2.49 -1.45 2.45
C TRP A 88 2.46 -2.46 3.60
N ILE A 89 1.52 -3.39 3.50
CA ILE A 89 1.37 -4.51 4.42
C ILE A 89 1.13 -5.76 3.57
N ASP A 90 2.07 -6.69 3.62
CA ASP A 90 2.00 -7.96 2.93
C ASP A 90 1.79 -9.07 3.95
N ARG A 91 0.56 -9.59 3.99
CA ARG A 91 0.18 -10.64 4.94
C ARG A 91 0.69 -12.02 4.53
N GLN A 92 1.06 -12.22 3.26
CA GLN A 92 1.57 -13.52 2.78
C GLN A 92 3.00 -13.76 3.26
N THR A 93 3.84 -12.73 3.20
CA THR A 93 5.24 -12.82 3.65
C THR A 93 5.43 -12.40 5.11
N GLY A 94 4.41 -11.81 5.74
CA GLY A 94 4.50 -11.25 7.09
C GLY A 94 5.22 -9.91 7.16
N LEU A 95 5.38 -9.23 6.00
CA LEU A 95 6.12 -7.98 5.90
C LEU A 95 5.22 -6.75 5.88
N GLY A 96 5.79 -5.65 6.35
CA GLY A 96 5.29 -4.31 6.10
C GLY A 96 6.44 -3.32 6.07
N GLY A 97 6.31 -2.31 5.23
CA GLY A 97 7.29 -1.24 5.13
C GLY A 97 6.62 0.13 5.12
N MET A 98 7.41 1.12 5.50
CA MET A 98 6.98 2.50 5.51
C MET A 98 8.11 3.41 5.03
N TRP A 99 7.77 4.32 4.15
CA TRP A 99 8.61 5.39 3.64
C TRP A 99 8.02 6.72 4.10
N ASN A 100 8.77 7.48 4.86
CA ASN A 100 8.31 8.75 5.41
C ASN A 100 9.14 9.91 4.88
N THR A 101 8.47 10.93 4.36
CA THR A 101 9.07 12.21 4.00
C THR A 101 8.18 13.38 4.44
N GLN A 102 8.68 14.58 4.25
CA GLN A 102 7.97 15.85 4.46
C GLN A 102 8.11 16.72 3.20
N ILE A 103 7.68 16.17 2.05
CA ILE A 103 7.85 16.76 0.73
C ILE A 103 6.47 17.02 0.11
N LEU A 104 6.31 18.16 -0.54
CA LEU A 104 5.18 18.50 -1.42
C LEU A 104 5.71 18.89 -2.80
N PRO A 105 4.92 18.69 -3.86
CA PRO A 105 3.59 18.09 -3.90
C PRO A 105 3.62 16.57 -3.69
N PHE A 106 2.48 16.00 -3.34
CA PHE A 106 2.31 14.54 -3.28
C PHE A 106 2.63 13.87 -4.63
N LEU A 107 3.11 12.65 -4.59
CA LEU A 107 3.64 11.91 -5.74
C LEU A 107 4.83 12.66 -6.37
N ASP A 108 5.75 13.09 -5.53
CA ASP A 108 6.97 13.79 -5.90
C ASP A 108 7.89 12.92 -6.77
N VAL A 109 8.54 13.55 -7.75
CA VAL A 109 9.36 12.87 -8.76
C VAL A 109 10.62 12.17 -8.21
N SER A 110 11.02 12.47 -6.99
CA SER A 110 12.15 11.83 -6.29
C SER A 110 11.68 10.88 -5.21
N SER A 111 10.65 11.25 -4.44
CA SER A 111 10.15 10.46 -3.32
C SER A 111 9.46 9.19 -3.78
N TRP A 112 8.63 9.25 -4.82
CA TRP A 112 7.95 8.06 -5.34
C TRP A 112 8.92 6.99 -5.88
N PRO A 113 9.90 7.32 -6.76
CA PRO A 113 10.90 6.34 -7.16
C PRO A 113 11.74 5.82 -5.99
N GLY A 114 12.06 6.67 -5.00
CA GLY A 114 12.76 6.25 -3.80
C GLY A 114 12.00 5.17 -3.02
N TYR A 115 10.70 5.37 -2.82
CA TYR A 115 9.83 4.37 -2.20
C TYR A 115 9.78 3.07 -3.02
N VAL A 116 9.59 3.16 -4.34
CA VAL A 116 9.54 1.99 -5.23
C VAL A 116 10.85 1.20 -5.18
N ASN A 117 12.00 1.87 -5.20
CA ASN A 117 13.32 1.25 -5.07
C ASN A 117 13.51 0.59 -3.71
N PHE A 118 13.10 1.25 -2.63
CA PHE A 118 13.14 0.70 -1.28
C PHE A 118 12.31 -0.60 -1.19
N GLU A 119 11.06 -0.58 -1.62
CA GLU A 119 10.18 -1.75 -1.63
C GLU A 119 10.79 -2.89 -2.47
N THR A 120 11.28 -2.58 -3.68
CA THR A 120 11.94 -3.55 -4.57
C THR A 120 13.14 -4.21 -3.89
N THR A 121 13.99 -3.41 -3.24
CA THR A 121 15.17 -3.90 -2.54
C THR A 121 14.80 -4.86 -1.40
N VAL A 122 13.75 -4.53 -0.64
CA VAL A 122 13.25 -5.40 0.43
C VAL A 122 12.84 -6.76 -0.13
N TYR A 123 12.02 -6.81 -1.17
CA TYR A 123 11.57 -8.08 -1.75
C TYR A 123 12.69 -8.89 -2.41
N GLN A 124 13.65 -8.23 -3.06
CA GLN A 124 14.84 -8.91 -3.64
C GLN A 124 15.71 -9.59 -2.57
N HIS A 125 15.75 -9.04 -1.35
CA HIS A 125 16.55 -9.64 -0.27
C HIS A 125 15.82 -10.75 0.49
N LEU A 126 14.49 -10.81 0.40
CA LEU A 126 13.72 -11.92 0.95
C LEU A 126 13.77 -13.18 0.08
N ALA A 127 13.94 -13.03 -1.22
CA ALA A 127 13.99 -14.13 -2.17
C ALA A 127 15.33 -14.91 -2.13
N ARG A 128 16.25 -14.53 -1.23
CA ARG A 128 17.53 -15.20 -0.97
C ARG A 128 17.47 -15.99 0.33
#